data_4b9cceee7afda01b8fe19c8d1eb5dcde
#
_entry.id   4b9cceee7afda01b8fe19c8d1eb5dcde
#
_cell.length_a   1.000
_cell.length_b   1.000
_cell.length_c   1.000
_cell.angle_alpha   90.00
_cell.angle_beta   90.00
_cell.angle_gamma   90.00
#
_symmetry.space_group_name_H-M   'P 1'
#
loop_
_entity.id
_entity.type
_entity.pdbx_description
1 polymer ?
#
loop_
_entity_poly.entity_id
_entity_poly.type
_entity_poly.pdbx_seq_one_letter_code
_entity_poly.pdbx_strand_id
1 'polypeptide(L)'
;MSFDQLSPLVADLHLLTVLAATRSFTEAARRLGVSKASVSTRISDLERSAGVMLVRRTTRSVGLTEAGQQLVNEMQPAFDRINESFTAVKDLVATPRGLIRVTAPVALGRQHLGPCVADFLKKFPDIHIELALTDRFVNLANEGFDLAIRHTNAPPETHVAWVLCETRSVLLASPEYLKRRGVPTHPSDLTSHDCLLYSGESQASRWTFIRHAKRKSGELIGVNITGSLKANNSEVLRDALLAGLGIGLLPDFSRPLTKGADPTPPLIQVLPDWQVQGFFGDRIYALRPWSAQVPKAVQCLVDHLRQSFAPGFNTSHNTWYEQLTPG
;
A
#
# COMPACT_ATOMS: atom_id res chain seq x y z
N MET A 1 -26.55 -27.73 -27.28
CA MET A 1 -27.12 -26.57 -26.58
C MET A 1 -25.99 -25.65 -26.20
N SER A 2 -25.97 -24.39 -26.64
CA SER A 2 -24.90 -23.45 -26.21
C SER A 2 -25.12 -23.01 -24.77
N PHE A 3 -24.07 -22.54 -24.10
CA PHE A 3 -24.15 -22.03 -22.70
C PHE A 3 -25.16 -20.88 -22.57
N ASP A 4 -25.30 -20.03 -23.60
CA ASP A 4 -26.29 -18.96 -23.65
C ASP A 4 -27.75 -19.43 -23.61
N GLN A 5 -28.04 -20.63 -24.11
CA GLN A 5 -29.36 -21.25 -24.03
C GLN A 5 -29.67 -21.88 -22.67
N LEU A 6 -28.62 -22.22 -21.89
CA LEU A 6 -28.75 -22.75 -20.52
C LEU A 6 -28.88 -21.64 -19.48
N SER A 7 -28.39 -20.43 -19.77
CA SER A 7 -28.36 -19.33 -18.83
C SER A 7 -29.70 -19.01 -18.15
N PRO A 8 -30.87 -18.97 -18.87
CA PRO A 8 -32.17 -18.74 -18.24
C PRO A 8 -32.61 -19.89 -17.33
N LEU A 9 -32.14 -21.12 -17.60
CA LEU A 9 -32.54 -22.33 -16.86
C LEU A 9 -31.73 -22.59 -15.59
N VAL A 10 -30.57 -21.95 -15.41
CA VAL A 10 -29.67 -22.21 -14.28
C VAL A 10 -30.36 -22.02 -12.92
N ALA A 11 -31.18 -20.99 -12.79
CA ALA A 11 -31.93 -20.72 -11.57
C ALA A 11 -33.01 -21.78 -11.31
N ASP A 12 -33.59 -22.36 -12.34
CA ASP A 12 -34.64 -23.40 -12.26
C ASP A 12 -34.00 -24.78 -11.98
N LEU A 13 -32.84 -25.06 -12.55
CA LEU A 13 -32.02 -26.22 -12.23
C LEU A 13 -31.60 -26.22 -10.76
N HIS A 14 -31.12 -25.08 -10.26
CA HIS A 14 -30.81 -24.93 -8.82
C HIS A 14 -32.05 -25.11 -7.94
N LEU A 15 -33.23 -24.58 -8.36
CA LEU A 15 -34.47 -24.77 -7.64
C LEU A 15 -34.85 -26.26 -7.57
N LEU A 16 -34.62 -27.05 -8.63
CA LEU A 16 -34.85 -28.50 -8.63
C LEU A 16 -33.95 -29.21 -7.63
N THR A 17 -32.67 -28.83 -7.51
CA THR A 17 -31.76 -29.41 -6.48
C THR A 17 -32.21 -29.09 -5.07
N VAL A 18 -32.67 -27.86 -4.81
CA VAL A 18 -33.23 -27.46 -3.51
C VAL A 18 -34.53 -28.23 -3.19
N LEU A 19 -35.40 -28.41 -4.19
CA LEU A 19 -36.64 -29.18 -4.03
C LEU A 19 -36.36 -30.67 -3.76
N ALA A 20 -35.35 -31.23 -4.41
CA ALA A 20 -34.88 -32.60 -4.13
C ALA A 20 -34.42 -32.78 -2.67
N ALA A 21 -33.65 -31.85 -2.17
CA ALA A 21 -33.12 -31.86 -0.79
C ALA A 21 -34.24 -31.67 0.25
N THR A 22 -35.19 -30.75 -0.01
CA THR A 22 -36.24 -30.41 0.96
C THR A 22 -37.48 -31.32 0.89
N ARG A 23 -37.71 -31.98 -0.26
CA ARG A 23 -38.89 -32.80 -0.56
C ARG A 23 -40.23 -32.08 -0.26
N SER A 24 -40.21 -30.74 -0.33
CA SER A 24 -41.35 -29.90 0.00
C SER A 24 -41.34 -28.60 -0.81
N PHE A 25 -42.39 -28.32 -1.55
CA PHE A 25 -42.55 -27.05 -2.28
C PHE A 25 -42.57 -25.84 -1.35
N THR A 26 -43.18 -25.99 -0.17
CA THR A 26 -43.24 -24.91 0.83
C THR A 26 -41.86 -24.62 1.43
N GLU A 27 -41.12 -25.65 1.78
CA GLU A 27 -39.79 -25.49 2.34
C GLU A 27 -38.77 -25.00 1.29
N ALA A 28 -38.85 -25.49 0.05
CA ALA A 28 -38.04 -24.98 -1.06
C ALA A 28 -38.33 -23.49 -1.31
N ALA A 29 -39.61 -23.10 -1.31
CA ALA A 29 -40.03 -21.69 -1.45
C ALA A 29 -39.44 -20.80 -0.35
N ARG A 30 -39.54 -21.23 0.91
CA ARG A 30 -38.96 -20.54 2.07
C ARG A 30 -37.46 -20.39 1.95
N ARG A 31 -36.77 -21.47 1.56
CA ARG A 31 -35.29 -21.48 1.43
C ARG A 31 -34.77 -20.57 0.32
N LEU A 32 -35.54 -20.41 -0.76
CA LEU A 32 -35.21 -19.58 -1.90
C LEU A 32 -35.80 -18.16 -1.83
N GLY A 33 -36.58 -17.83 -0.81
CA GLY A 33 -37.19 -16.51 -0.66
C GLY A 33 -38.26 -16.19 -1.73
N VAL A 34 -38.95 -17.20 -2.26
CA VAL A 34 -40.01 -17.07 -3.29
C VAL A 34 -41.34 -17.66 -2.83
N SER A 35 -42.44 -17.39 -3.57
CA SER A 35 -43.73 -18.01 -3.26
C SER A 35 -43.77 -19.48 -3.68
N LYS A 36 -44.60 -20.30 -2.98
CA LYS A 36 -44.86 -21.70 -3.35
C LYS A 36 -45.42 -21.82 -4.79
N ALA A 37 -46.25 -20.88 -5.21
CA ALA A 37 -46.80 -20.83 -6.56
C ALA A 37 -45.67 -20.65 -7.59
N SER A 38 -44.71 -19.73 -7.31
CA SER A 38 -43.55 -19.50 -8.16
C SER A 38 -42.72 -20.78 -8.32
N VAL A 39 -42.41 -21.48 -7.21
CA VAL A 39 -41.68 -22.78 -7.28
C VAL A 39 -42.40 -23.78 -8.16
N SER A 40 -43.74 -23.90 -8.00
CA SER A 40 -44.54 -24.84 -8.79
C SER A 40 -44.53 -24.53 -10.30
N THR A 41 -44.68 -23.24 -10.65
CA THR A 41 -44.65 -22.77 -12.03
C THR A 41 -43.28 -23.01 -12.67
N ARG A 42 -42.21 -22.60 -12.00
CA ARG A 42 -40.83 -22.77 -12.49
C ARG A 42 -40.43 -24.22 -12.68
N ILE A 43 -40.85 -25.13 -11.80
CA ILE A 43 -40.66 -26.59 -12.03
C ILE A 43 -41.42 -27.07 -13.25
N SER A 44 -42.68 -26.64 -13.45
CA SER A 44 -43.47 -27.03 -14.61
C SER A 44 -42.87 -26.48 -15.92
N ASP A 45 -42.32 -25.29 -15.91
CA ASP A 45 -41.61 -24.69 -17.05
C ASP A 45 -40.32 -25.44 -17.39
N LEU A 46 -39.57 -25.85 -16.36
CA LEU A 46 -38.36 -26.66 -16.49
C LEU A 46 -38.72 -28.05 -17.11
N GLU A 47 -39.77 -28.71 -16.60
CA GLU A 47 -40.27 -29.99 -17.13
C GLU A 47 -40.72 -29.86 -18.62
N ARG A 48 -41.38 -28.75 -18.95
CA ARG A 48 -41.77 -28.45 -20.33
C ARG A 48 -40.55 -28.25 -21.22
N SER A 49 -39.57 -27.54 -20.74
CA SER A 49 -38.30 -27.29 -21.47
C SER A 49 -37.49 -28.58 -21.65
N ALA A 50 -37.49 -29.46 -20.63
CA ALA A 50 -36.83 -30.75 -20.69
C ALA A 50 -37.60 -31.82 -21.50
N GLY A 51 -38.90 -31.63 -21.76
CA GLY A 51 -39.76 -32.57 -22.43
C GLY A 51 -40.08 -33.82 -21.60
N VAL A 52 -39.79 -33.83 -20.31
CA VAL A 52 -39.97 -34.96 -19.41
C VAL A 52 -40.33 -34.47 -18.01
N MET A 53 -41.17 -35.27 -17.30
CA MET A 53 -41.48 -34.99 -15.88
C MET A 53 -40.27 -35.26 -15.01
N LEU A 54 -39.92 -34.31 -14.18
CA LEU A 54 -38.78 -34.39 -13.25
C LEU A 54 -39.21 -34.63 -11.79
N VAL A 55 -40.48 -34.27 -11.47
CA VAL A 55 -41.03 -34.33 -10.14
C VAL A 55 -42.33 -35.15 -10.11
N ARG A 56 -42.42 -36.12 -9.19
CA ARG A 56 -43.67 -36.82 -8.87
C ARG A 56 -44.39 -36.08 -7.76
N ARG A 57 -45.60 -35.64 -8.05
CA ARG A 57 -46.49 -34.96 -7.09
C ARG A 57 -47.55 -35.93 -6.63
N THR A 58 -47.58 -36.29 -5.34
CA THR A 58 -48.72 -36.94 -4.74
C THR A 58 -49.31 -36.05 -3.64
N THR A 59 -50.52 -36.32 -3.21
CA THR A 59 -51.18 -35.55 -2.17
C THR A 59 -50.47 -35.60 -0.84
N ARG A 60 -49.51 -36.56 -0.64
CA ARG A 60 -48.80 -36.80 0.61
C ARG A 60 -47.27 -36.65 0.54
N SER A 61 -46.69 -36.58 -0.66
CA SER A 61 -45.24 -36.51 -0.82
C SER A 61 -44.82 -35.88 -2.13
N VAL A 62 -43.65 -35.26 -2.12
CA VAL A 62 -42.94 -34.75 -3.28
C VAL A 62 -41.67 -35.60 -3.45
N GLY A 63 -41.51 -36.20 -4.63
CA GLY A 63 -40.33 -37.02 -4.96
C GLY A 63 -39.86 -36.70 -6.36
N LEU A 64 -38.67 -37.10 -6.71
CA LEU A 64 -38.15 -37.00 -8.09
C LEU A 64 -38.57 -38.21 -8.92
N THR A 65 -38.68 -38.04 -10.23
CA THR A 65 -38.68 -39.13 -11.20
C THR A 65 -37.24 -39.66 -11.36
N GLU A 66 -37.05 -40.74 -12.10
CA GLU A 66 -35.72 -41.23 -12.47
C GLU A 66 -34.93 -40.18 -13.26
N ALA A 67 -35.53 -39.52 -14.23
CA ALA A 67 -34.94 -38.43 -14.98
C ALA A 67 -34.58 -37.21 -14.07
N GLY A 68 -35.48 -36.86 -13.14
CA GLY A 68 -35.22 -35.82 -12.16
C GLY A 68 -34.05 -36.14 -11.20
N GLN A 69 -33.98 -37.41 -10.77
CA GLN A 69 -32.88 -37.86 -9.88
C GLN A 69 -31.55 -37.88 -10.63
N GLN A 70 -31.52 -38.36 -11.88
CA GLN A 70 -30.30 -38.31 -12.70
C GLN A 70 -29.84 -36.87 -12.90
N LEU A 71 -30.73 -35.97 -13.30
CA LEU A 71 -30.41 -34.57 -13.53
C LEU A 71 -29.85 -33.89 -12.27
N VAL A 72 -30.46 -34.13 -11.10
CA VAL A 72 -29.97 -33.59 -9.80
C VAL A 72 -28.60 -34.16 -9.45
N ASN A 73 -28.38 -35.46 -9.65
CA ASN A 73 -27.08 -36.08 -9.35
C ASN A 73 -25.91 -35.48 -10.19
N GLU A 74 -26.21 -35.13 -11.46
CA GLU A 74 -25.25 -34.51 -12.37
C GLU A 74 -25.02 -33.01 -12.04
N MET A 75 -26.07 -32.29 -11.65
CA MET A 75 -26.01 -30.84 -11.41
C MET A 75 -25.52 -30.45 -10.03
N GLN A 76 -25.79 -31.25 -9.00
CA GLN A 76 -25.43 -30.94 -7.61
C GLN A 76 -23.94 -30.66 -7.44
N PRO A 77 -23.00 -31.49 -7.97
CA PRO A 77 -21.56 -31.22 -7.85
C PRO A 77 -21.14 -29.90 -8.52
N ALA A 78 -21.82 -29.51 -9.62
CA ALA A 78 -21.53 -28.23 -10.29
C ALA A 78 -21.95 -27.03 -9.42
N PHE A 79 -23.12 -27.08 -8.79
CA PHE A 79 -23.57 -26.03 -7.87
C PHE A 79 -22.71 -25.98 -6.60
N ASP A 80 -22.30 -27.12 -6.06
CA ASP A 80 -21.41 -27.19 -4.91
C ASP A 80 -20.07 -26.53 -5.24
N ARG A 81 -19.51 -26.80 -6.42
CA ARG A 81 -18.26 -26.19 -6.89
C ARG A 81 -18.37 -24.67 -7.12
N ILE A 82 -19.51 -24.20 -7.65
CA ILE A 82 -19.79 -22.76 -7.76
C ILE A 82 -19.83 -22.11 -6.37
N ASN A 83 -20.53 -22.74 -5.42
CA ASN A 83 -20.63 -22.25 -4.05
C ASN A 83 -19.29 -22.26 -3.33
N GLU A 84 -18.49 -23.31 -3.48
CA GLU A 84 -17.11 -23.39 -2.94
C GLU A 84 -16.23 -22.28 -3.52
N SER A 85 -16.28 -22.07 -4.84
CA SER A 85 -15.53 -21.00 -5.50
C SER A 85 -15.92 -19.61 -4.99
N PHE A 86 -17.22 -19.36 -4.84
CA PHE A 86 -17.72 -18.09 -4.29
C PHE A 86 -17.36 -17.88 -2.81
N THR A 87 -17.41 -18.96 -2.02
CA THR A 87 -17.00 -18.95 -0.61
C THR A 87 -15.50 -18.73 -0.49
N ALA A 88 -14.68 -19.36 -1.34
CA ALA A 88 -13.24 -19.12 -1.39
C ALA A 88 -12.88 -17.67 -1.67
N VAL A 89 -13.64 -16.98 -2.55
CA VAL A 89 -13.47 -15.53 -2.79
C VAL A 89 -13.85 -14.71 -1.55
N LYS A 90 -14.90 -15.07 -0.82
CA LYS A 90 -15.25 -14.41 0.46
C LYS A 90 -14.17 -14.61 1.52
N ASP A 91 -13.58 -15.78 1.58
CA ASP A 91 -12.50 -16.12 2.53
C ASP A 91 -11.20 -15.35 2.23
N LEU A 92 -10.96 -14.93 0.97
CA LEU A 92 -9.86 -14.03 0.64
C LEU A 92 -9.97 -12.67 1.37
N VAL A 93 -11.20 -12.24 1.67
CA VAL A 93 -11.45 -11.02 2.45
C VAL A 93 -11.24 -11.25 3.95
N ALA A 94 -11.48 -12.46 4.44
CA ALA A 94 -11.43 -12.81 5.87
C ALA A 94 -10.06 -13.32 6.35
N THR A 95 -9.33 -14.03 5.48
CA THR A 95 -8.04 -14.66 5.83
C THR A 95 -6.89 -13.91 5.18
N PRO A 96 -5.82 -13.54 5.93
CA PRO A 96 -4.68 -12.82 5.39
C PRO A 96 -3.82 -13.76 4.51
N ARG A 97 -4.09 -13.79 3.19
CA ARG A 97 -3.38 -14.60 2.19
C ARG A 97 -3.39 -13.91 0.82
N GLY A 98 -2.53 -14.35 -0.09
CA GLY A 98 -2.48 -13.90 -1.49
C GLY A 98 -1.36 -12.91 -1.77
N LEU A 99 -1.34 -12.34 -2.98
CA LEU A 99 -0.33 -11.41 -3.45
C LEU A 99 -0.72 -9.96 -3.11
N ILE A 100 0.25 -9.20 -2.59
CA ILE A 100 0.15 -7.74 -2.39
C ILE A 100 1.24 -7.08 -3.22
N ARG A 101 0.86 -6.21 -4.15
CA ARG A 101 1.79 -5.41 -4.96
C ARG A 101 2.02 -4.05 -4.31
N VAL A 102 3.23 -3.81 -3.85
CA VAL A 102 3.62 -2.61 -3.09
C VAL A 102 4.62 -1.79 -3.88
N THR A 103 4.46 -0.47 -3.91
CA THR A 103 5.47 0.44 -4.44
C THR A 103 5.96 1.41 -3.39
N ALA A 104 7.25 1.75 -3.42
CA ALA A 104 7.88 2.68 -2.47
C ALA A 104 9.06 3.44 -3.09
N PRO A 105 9.47 4.60 -2.53
CA PRO A 105 10.72 5.26 -2.90
C PRO A 105 11.91 4.33 -2.66
N VAL A 106 12.92 4.43 -3.52
CA VAL A 106 14.07 3.50 -3.52
C VAL A 106 14.80 3.49 -2.18
N ALA A 107 15.16 4.66 -1.65
CA ALA A 107 15.90 4.75 -0.40
C ALA A 107 15.10 4.22 0.80
N LEU A 108 13.83 4.61 0.92
CA LEU A 108 12.93 4.12 1.98
C LEU A 108 12.70 2.61 1.88
N GLY A 109 12.50 2.14 0.63
CA GLY A 109 12.27 0.73 0.33
C GLY A 109 13.43 -0.16 0.75
N ARG A 110 14.64 0.23 0.37
CA ARG A 110 15.85 -0.55 0.69
C ARG A 110 16.24 -0.51 2.15
N GLN A 111 16.17 0.66 2.78
CA GLN A 111 16.73 0.86 4.12
C GLN A 111 15.78 0.45 5.24
N HIS A 112 14.47 0.64 5.03
CA HIS A 112 13.47 0.49 6.10
C HIS A 112 12.36 -0.49 5.75
N LEU A 113 11.76 -0.38 4.56
CA LEU A 113 10.60 -1.21 4.20
C LEU A 113 11.00 -2.68 3.97
N GLY A 114 12.14 -2.93 3.31
CA GLY A 114 12.61 -4.30 3.02
C GLY A 114 12.75 -5.16 4.28
N PRO A 115 13.48 -4.74 5.32
CA PRO A 115 13.54 -5.45 6.59
C PRO A 115 12.16 -5.65 7.25
N CYS A 116 11.30 -4.63 7.21
CA CYS A 116 9.95 -4.69 7.76
C CYS A 116 9.08 -5.72 7.03
N VAL A 117 9.15 -5.76 5.69
CA VAL A 117 8.44 -6.75 4.86
C VAL A 117 8.96 -8.16 5.15
N ALA A 118 10.26 -8.35 5.34
CA ALA A 118 10.83 -9.65 5.69
C ALA A 118 10.28 -10.17 7.03
N ASP A 119 10.15 -9.30 8.03
CA ASP A 119 9.57 -9.67 9.33
C ASP A 119 8.05 -9.91 9.26
N PHE A 120 7.36 -9.19 8.39
CA PHE A 120 5.95 -9.41 8.11
C PHE A 120 5.69 -10.79 7.50
N LEU A 121 6.47 -11.17 6.47
CA LEU A 121 6.31 -12.45 5.76
C LEU A 121 6.61 -13.66 6.64
N LYS A 122 7.48 -13.53 7.66
CA LYS A 122 7.68 -14.58 8.66
C LYS A 122 6.41 -14.83 9.51
N LYS A 123 5.59 -13.78 9.75
CA LYS A 123 4.35 -13.87 10.55
C LYS A 123 3.16 -14.33 9.71
N PHE A 124 3.19 -14.08 8.41
CA PHE A 124 2.08 -14.38 7.49
C PHE A 124 2.60 -15.15 6.27
N PRO A 125 2.88 -16.46 6.40
CA PRO A 125 3.54 -17.25 5.35
C PRO A 125 2.68 -17.43 4.08
N ASP A 126 1.35 -17.27 4.18
CA ASP A 126 0.42 -17.39 3.04
C ASP A 126 0.29 -16.08 2.23
N ILE A 127 0.99 -15.01 2.65
CA ILE A 127 1.06 -13.75 1.92
C ILE A 127 2.32 -13.72 1.08
N HIS A 128 2.18 -13.23 -0.15
CA HIS A 128 3.28 -12.93 -1.06
C HIS A 128 3.33 -11.42 -1.30
N ILE A 129 4.52 -10.84 -1.36
CA ILE A 129 4.70 -9.42 -1.63
C ILE A 129 5.58 -9.24 -2.87
N GLU A 130 5.05 -8.49 -3.85
CA GLU A 130 5.83 -7.93 -4.96
C GLU A 130 6.16 -6.47 -4.63
N LEU A 131 7.44 -6.17 -4.41
CA LEU A 131 7.92 -4.85 -4.02
C LEU A 131 8.62 -4.15 -5.19
N ALA A 132 8.00 -3.10 -5.73
CA ALA A 132 8.54 -2.26 -6.79
C ALA A 132 9.06 -0.94 -6.22
N LEU A 133 10.39 -0.74 -6.28
CA LEU A 133 11.04 0.48 -5.79
C LEU A 133 11.21 1.50 -6.91
N THR A 134 10.60 2.68 -6.73
CA THR A 134 10.69 3.78 -7.70
C THR A 134 10.41 5.12 -7.05
N ASP A 135 11.20 6.14 -7.42
CA ASP A 135 11.02 7.52 -6.95
C ASP A 135 10.03 8.32 -7.83
N ARG A 136 9.54 7.75 -8.95
CA ARG A 136 8.47 8.37 -9.74
C ARG A 136 7.10 8.18 -9.08
N PHE A 137 6.21 9.14 -9.28
CA PHE A 137 4.80 8.95 -8.95
C PHE A 137 4.18 7.94 -9.94
N VAL A 138 3.48 6.96 -9.39
CA VAL A 138 2.78 5.90 -10.14
C VAL A 138 1.27 6.05 -9.97
N ASN A 139 0.51 5.72 -11.01
CA ASN A 139 -0.92 5.57 -10.88
C ASN A 139 -1.23 4.16 -10.38
N LEU A 140 -1.61 4.05 -9.09
CA LEU A 140 -1.77 2.76 -8.42
C LEU A 140 -2.78 1.85 -9.13
N ALA A 141 -3.92 2.41 -9.54
CA ALA A 141 -4.99 1.65 -10.20
C ALA A 141 -4.56 1.14 -11.58
N ASN A 142 -3.94 2.01 -12.38
CA ASN A 142 -3.54 1.66 -13.75
C ASN A 142 -2.36 0.68 -13.79
N GLU A 143 -1.45 0.78 -12.80
CA GLU A 143 -0.25 -0.06 -12.72
C GLU A 143 -0.46 -1.31 -11.84
N GLY A 144 -1.68 -1.48 -11.29
CA GLY A 144 -2.08 -2.65 -10.53
C GLY A 144 -1.40 -2.80 -9.17
N PHE A 145 -1.09 -1.68 -8.50
CA PHE A 145 -0.57 -1.69 -7.13
C PHE A 145 -1.70 -1.65 -6.10
N ASP A 146 -1.59 -2.49 -5.08
CA ASP A 146 -2.51 -2.52 -3.94
C ASP A 146 -2.18 -1.46 -2.90
N LEU A 147 -0.89 -1.15 -2.74
CA LEU A 147 -0.39 -0.23 -1.73
C LEU A 147 0.81 0.57 -2.26
N ALA A 148 0.85 1.87 -1.95
CA ALA A 148 2.05 2.67 -2.13
C ALA A 148 2.52 3.24 -0.79
N ILE A 149 3.81 3.15 -0.51
CA ILE A 149 4.42 3.91 0.56
C ILE A 149 4.96 5.19 -0.06
N ARG A 150 4.55 6.35 0.47
CA ARG A 150 4.94 7.63 -0.11
C ARG A 150 5.24 8.67 0.96
N HIS A 151 6.20 9.48 0.63
CA HIS A 151 6.67 10.64 1.37
C HIS A 151 6.01 11.87 0.76
N THR A 152 5.03 12.48 1.45
CA THR A 152 4.24 13.59 0.92
C THR A 152 3.64 14.45 2.02
N ASN A 153 3.30 15.70 1.71
CA ASN A 153 2.53 16.60 2.58
C ASN A 153 1.02 16.47 2.35
N ALA A 154 0.62 16.07 1.14
CA ALA A 154 -0.77 16.00 0.74
C ALA A 154 -1.04 14.68 0.01
N PRO A 155 -1.57 13.66 0.67
CA PRO A 155 -2.03 12.46 0.00
C PRO A 155 -3.21 12.79 -0.93
N PRO A 156 -3.33 12.13 -2.11
CA PRO A 156 -4.44 12.36 -3.02
C PRO A 156 -5.79 12.01 -2.36
N GLU A 157 -6.80 12.88 -2.53
CA GLU A 157 -8.15 12.68 -1.96
C GLU A 157 -8.86 11.41 -2.46
N THR A 158 -8.44 10.89 -3.62
CA THR A 158 -8.97 9.65 -4.21
C THR A 158 -8.42 8.38 -3.57
N HIS A 159 -7.54 8.52 -2.57
CA HIS A 159 -6.89 7.40 -1.90
C HIS A 159 -7.25 7.35 -0.41
N VAL A 160 -7.25 6.15 0.13
CA VAL A 160 -7.20 5.95 1.59
C VAL A 160 -5.75 6.09 2.01
N ALA A 161 -5.50 6.93 3.01
CA ALA A 161 -4.17 7.25 3.49
C ALA A 161 -4.02 6.93 4.98
N TRP A 162 -3.00 6.17 5.34
CA TRP A 162 -2.60 5.93 6.72
C TRP A 162 -1.24 6.57 6.97
N VAL A 163 -1.15 7.44 7.97
CA VAL A 163 0.14 7.96 8.44
C VAL A 163 0.92 6.82 9.08
N LEU A 164 2.14 6.59 8.62
CA LEU A 164 3.08 5.62 9.21
C LEU A 164 3.97 6.30 10.26
N CYS A 165 4.60 7.42 9.91
CA CYS A 165 5.39 8.24 10.81
C CYS A 165 5.59 9.66 10.25
N GLU A 166 6.08 10.54 11.08
CA GLU A 166 6.64 11.83 10.68
C GLU A 166 8.06 11.66 10.14
N THR A 167 8.47 12.59 9.29
CA THR A 167 9.81 12.66 8.70
C THR A 167 10.16 14.12 8.43
N ARG A 168 11.42 14.42 8.18
CA ARG A 168 11.87 15.78 7.90
C ARG A 168 13.02 15.81 6.92
N SER A 169 13.18 16.94 6.25
CA SER A 169 14.35 17.22 5.45
C SER A 169 15.50 17.67 6.33
N VAL A 170 16.70 17.12 6.12
CA VAL A 170 17.92 17.48 6.84
C VAL A 170 19.04 17.85 5.89
N LEU A 171 19.75 18.92 6.19
CA LEU A 171 20.97 19.30 5.46
C LEU A 171 22.15 18.50 6.01
N LEU A 172 22.86 17.83 5.12
CA LEU A 172 23.97 16.97 5.46
C LEU A 172 25.22 17.28 4.63
N ALA A 173 26.38 17.12 5.25
CA ALA A 173 27.68 17.16 4.61
C ALA A 173 28.65 16.19 5.28
N SER A 174 29.69 15.75 4.56
CA SER A 174 30.76 14.96 5.19
C SER A 174 31.68 15.85 6.05
N PRO A 175 32.30 15.30 7.11
CA PRO A 175 33.28 16.00 7.91
C PRO A 175 34.43 16.53 7.06
N GLU A 176 34.88 15.77 6.06
CA GLU A 176 35.95 16.12 5.15
C GLU A 176 35.62 17.38 4.32
N TYR A 177 34.40 17.44 3.77
CA TYR A 177 33.93 18.60 3.03
C TYR A 177 33.93 19.85 3.92
N LEU A 178 33.39 19.75 5.15
CA LEU A 178 33.30 20.85 6.11
C LEU A 178 34.68 21.34 6.56
N LYS A 179 35.65 20.45 6.76
CA LYS A 179 37.03 20.84 7.04
C LYS A 179 37.69 21.64 5.93
N ARG A 180 37.37 21.29 4.65
CA ARG A 180 37.94 21.95 3.49
C ARG A 180 37.27 23.29 3.14
N ARG A 181 35.94 23.38 3.28
CA ARG A 181 35.14 24.51 2.80
C ARG A 181 34.55 25.38 3.89
N GLY A 182 34.72 25.01 5.16
CA GLY A 182 34.10 25.66 6.31
C GLY A 182 32.71 25.12 6.62
N VAL A 183 32.23 25.46 7.81
CA VAL A 183 30.90 25.07 8.32
C VAL A 183 29.96 26.26 8.12
N PRO A 184 28.85 26.11 7.35
CA PRO A 184 27.88 27.20 7.21
C PRO A 184 27.17 27.44 8.54
N THR A 185 27.06 28.69 8.97
CA THR A 185 26.40 29.13 10.22
C THR A 185 25.05 29.79 9.97
N HIS A 186 24.83 30.26 8.73
CA HIS A 186 23.61 30.90 8.29
C HIS A 186 23.19 30.37 6.91
N PRO A 187 21.89 30.31 6.57
CA PRO A 187 21.43 29.83 5.26
C PRO A 187 22.06 30.55 4.06
N SER A 188 22.36 31.87 4.18
CA SER A 188 23.01 32.64 3.12
C SER A 188 24.42 32.14 2.78
N ASP A 189 25.12 31.47 3.71
CA ASP A 189 26.46 30.93 3.48
C ASP A 189 26.47 29.83 2.41
N LEU A 190 25.31 29.18 2.19
CA LEU A 190 25.15 28.13 1.19
C LEU A 190 25.40 28.62 -0.24
N THR A 191 25.33 29.92 -0.51
CA THR A 191 25.66 30.49 -1.81
C THR A 191 27.14 30.32 -2.18
N SER A 192 28.01 30.12 -1.17
CA SER A 192 29.45 29.88 -1.33
C SER A 192 29.85 28.41 -1.25
N HIS A 193 28.87 27.52 -1.06
CA HIS A 193 29.08 26.08 -0.98
C HIS A 193 28.58 25.36 -2.25
N ASP A 194 29.16 24.19 -2.54
CA ASP A 194 28.65 23.28 -3.53
C ASP A 194 27.41 22.55 -2.95
N CYS A 195 26.23 22.80 -3.49
CA CYS A 195 24.98 22.21 -3.01
C CYS A 195 24.50 21.11 -3.96
N LEU A 196 24.27 19.91 -3.47
CA LEU A 196 23.76 18.80 -4.27
C LEU A 196 22.24 18.89 -4.39
N LEU A 197 21.74 18.87 -5.63
CA LEU A 197 20.36 19.19 -5.94
C LEU A 197 19.51 17.92 -6.15
N TYR A 198 18.36 17.86 -5.49
CA TYR A 198 17.36 16.85 -5.83
C TYR A 198 16.60 17.28 -7.08
N SER A 199 16.55 16.44 -8.13
CA SER A 199 15.78 16.70 -9.35
C SER A 199 14.32 16.25 -9.18
N GLY A 200 13.55 17.03 -8.48
CA GLY A 200 12.09 17.02 -8.43
C GLY A 200 11.58 18.35 -8.98
N GLU A 201 10.29 18.59 -8.92
CA GLU A 201 9.58 19.75 -9.49
C GLU A 201 10.29 21.12 -9.42
N SER A 202 9.81 22.10 -10.13
CA SER A 202 10.37 23.37 -10.61
C SER A 202 11.14 24.29 -9.62
N GLN A 203 11.31 23.95 -8.35
CA GLN A 203 12.02 24.77 -7.35
C GLN A 203 13.36 24.19 -6.86
N ALA A 204 13.94 23.24 -7.58
CA ALA A 204 15.14 22.50 -7.14
C ALA A 204 16.38 23.39 -6.85
N SER A 205 16.42 24.62 -7.37
CA SER A 205 17.56 25.55 -7.18
C SER A 205 17.33 26.62 -6.11
N ARG A 206 16.20 26.60 -5.39
CA ARG A 206 15.95 27.54 -4.29
C ARG A 206 15.47 26.78 -3.06
N TRP A 207 16.22 26.88 -1.95
CA TRP A 207 15.82 26.37 -0.66
C TRP A 207 15.26 27.47 0.20
N THR A 208 14.14 27.20 0.88
CA THR A 208 13.51 28.14 1.80
C THR A 208 13.64 27.62 3.22
N PHE A 209 14.18 28.45 4.11
CA PHE A 209 14.51 28.13 5.49
C PHE A 209 13.57 28.84 6.45
N ILE A 210 13.18 28.15 7.51
CA ILE A 210 12.49 28.72 8.66
C ILE A 210 13.36 28.45 9.89
N ARG A 211 13.64 29.50 10.67
CA ARG A 211 14.35 29.34 11.93
C ARG A 211 13.41 28.73 12.97
N HIS A 212 13.89 27.71 13.68
CA HIS A 212 13.21 27.16 14.85
C HIS A 212 13.21 28.18 16.00
N ALA A 213 12.22 29.07 16.06
CA ALA A 213 12.07 30.02 17.15
C ALA A 213 11.05 29.49 18.17
N LYS A 214 11.39 29.51 19.46
CA LYS A 214 10.48 29.10 20.55
C LYS A 214 9.23 29.98 20.71
N ARG A 215 9.14 31.15 20.02
CA ARG A 215 7.97 32.06 20.01
C ARG A 215 7.91 32.87 18.70
N LYS A 216 6.75 32.81 18.02
CA LYS A 216 6.30 33.58 16.82
C LYS A 216 6.96 33.24 15.48
N SER A 217 6.22 33.48 14.39
CA SER A 217 6.57 33.24 12.97
C SER A 217 8.05 33.43 12.70
N GLY A 218 8.76 32.31 12.45
CA GLY A 218 10.19 32.35 12.18
C GLY A 218 10.50 33.14 10.91
N GLU A 219 11.67 33.76 10.86
CA GLU A 219 12.20 34.42 9.69
C GLU A 219 12.27 33.43 8.51
N LEU A 220 11.70 33.79 7.37
CA LEU A 220 11.72 33.03 6.12
C LEU A 220 12.88 33.52 5.26
N ILE A 221 13.85 32.64 5.01
CA ILE A 221 15.02 32.97 4.18
C ILE A 221 15.02 32.06 2.94
N GLY A 222 14.93 32.64 1.76
CA GLY A 222 15.08 31.92 0.49
C GLY A 222 16.49 32.07 -0.04
N VAL A 223 17.19 30.96 -0.27
CA VAL A 223 18.55 30.94 -0.80
C VAL A 223 18.58 30.23 -2.13
N ASN A 224 19.14 30.91 -3.14
CA ASN A 224 19.43 30.28 -4.43
C ASN A 224 20.73 29.49 -4.28
N ILE A 225 20.67 28.22 -4.64
CA ILE A 225 21.79 27.29 -4.49
C ILE A 225 22.28 26.79 -5.85
N THR A 226 23.55 26.49 -5.91
CA THR A 226 24.22 25.95 -7.08
C THR A 226 25.07 24.76 -6.70
N GLY A 227 25.28 23.83 -7.63
CA GLY A 227 26.13 22.69 -7.40
C GLY A 227 26.35 21.85 -8.65
N SER A 228 27.33 20.97 -8.57
CA SER A 228 27.80 20.18 -9.71
C SER A 228 26.98 18.93 -9.98
N LEU A 229 26.17 18.47 -9.00
CA LEU A 229 25.39 17.24 -9.13
C LEU A 229 23.90 17.52 -8.85
N LYS A 230 23.07 17.00 -9.77
CA LYS A 230 21.63 16.94 -9.63
C LYS A 230 21.15 15.52 -9.88
N ALA A 231 20.41 14.92 -8.94
CA ALA A 231 19.88 13.56 -9.06
C ALA A 231 18.45 13.47 -8.53
N ASN A 232 17.66 12.52 -9.05
CA ASN A 232 16.29 12.26 -8.62
C ASN A 232 16.21 11.13 -7.56
N ASN A 233 17.33 10.76 -6.99
CA ASN A 233 17.40 9.67 -6.01
C ASN A 233 18.27 10.11 -4.81
N SER A 234 17.74 9.97 -3.60
CA SER A 234 18.42 10.40 -2.37
C SER A 234 19.63 9.52 -2.00
N GLU A 235 19.70 8.27 -2.46
CA GLU A 235 20.87 7.43 -2.21
C GLU A 235 22.06 7.89 -3.05
N VAL A 236 21.84 8.28 -4.31
CA VAL A 236 22.89 8.85 -5.16
C VAL A 236 23.45 10.14 -4.56
N LEU A 237 22.56 11.02 -4.06
CA LEU A 237 23.00 12.25 -3.38
C LEU A 237 23.73 11.93 -2.08
N ARG A 238 23.25 10.97 -1.31
CA ARG A 238 23.95 10.53 -0.07
C ARG A 238 25.37 10.04 -0.35
N ASP A 239 25.53 9.21 -1.38
CA ASP A 239 26.84 8.64 -1.73
C ASP A 239 27.79 9.75 -2.19
N ALA A 240 27.29 10.76 -2.92
CA ALA A 240 28.07 11.94 -3.30
C ALA A 240 28.46 12.80 -2.09
N LEU A 241 27.58 12.94 -1.08
CA LEU A 241 27.89 13.62 0.17
C LEU A 241 28.97 12.89 0.96
N LEU A 242 28.88 11.55 1.02
CA LEU A 242 29.92 10.70 1.64
C LEU A 242 31.27 10.86 0.96
N ALA A 243 31.29 11.04 -0.35
CA ALA A 243 32.51 11.32 -1.13
C ALA A 243 33.01 12.78 -0.99
N GLY A 244 32.38 13.59 -0.13
CA GLY A 244 32.84 14.96 0.15
C GLY A 244 32.56 15.97 -0.97
N LEU A 245 31.51 15.76 -1.78
CA LEU A 245 31.21 16.61 -2.94
C LEU A 245 30.58 17.95 -2.55
N GLY A 246 29.82 17.99 -1.45
CA GLY A 246 29.08 19.19 -1.10
C GLY A 246 28.18 19.08 0.12
N ILE A 247 27.18 19.96 0.15
CA ILE A 247 26.07 19.95 1.11
C ILE A 247 24.80 19.52 0.38
N GLY A 248 24.03 18.60 0.94
CA GLY A 248 22.79 18.11 0.33
C GLY A 248 21.62 18.05 1.30
N LEU A 249 20.43 18.26 0.75
CA LEU A 249 19.18 18.10 1.47
C LEU A 249 18.65 16.69 1.23
N LEU A 250 18.53 15.90 2.29
CA LEU A 250 18.01 14.55 2.24
C LEU A 250 16.86 14.38 3.24
N PRO A 251 15.93 13.42 2.99
CA PRO A 251 15.04 12.95 4.05
C PRO A 251 15.84 12.32 5.18
N ASP A 252 15.40 12.48 6.42
CA ASP A 252 16.07 11.94 7.62
C ASP A 252 16.25 10.42 7.59
N PHE A 253 15.32 9.69 6.97
CA PHE A 253 15.42 8.24 6.76
C PHE A 253 16.56 7.83 5.82
N SER A 254 17.08 8.73 5.00
CA SER A 254 18.22 8.46 4.10
C SER A 254 19.57 8.68 4.77
N ARG A 255 19.59 9.14 6.02
CA ARG A 255 20.83 9.34 6.78
C ARG A 255 21.49 7.99 7.04
N PRO A 256 22.80 7.83 6.75
CA PRO A 256 23.47 6.58 7.08
C PRO A 256 23.54 6.40 8.60
N LEU A 257 23.16 5.21 9.05
CA LEU A 257 23.35 4.83 10.46
C LEU A 257 24.84 4.63 10.73
N THR A 258 25.32 5.14 11.84
CA THR A 258 26.68 4.83 12.32
C THR A 258 26.78 3.34 12.58
N LYS A 259 27.64 2.64 11.82
CA LYS A 259 27.93 1.24 12.03
C LYS A 259 29.29 1.09 12.67
N GLY A 260 29.35 0.44 13.83
CA GLY A 260 30.60 0.07 14.48
C GLY A 260 31.10 1.03 15.55
N ALA A 261 32.36 0.86 15.95
CA ALA A 261 33.01 1.57 17.07
C ALA A 261 33.51 2.97 16.68
N ASP A 262 33.39 3.43 15.44
CA ASP A 262 33.77 4.79 15.05
C ASP A 262 32.67 5.77 15.48
N PRO A 263 32.98 6.68 16.46
CA PRO A 263 32.03 7.65 16.97
C PRO A 263 31.73 8.77 15.95
N THR A 264 32.54 8.90 14.88
CA THR A 264 32.37 9.98 13.90
C THR A 264 31.22 9.66 12.95
N PRO A 265 30.12 10.43 12.92
CA PRO A 265 29.07 10.21 11.97
C PRO A 265 29.60 10.47 10.54
N PRO A 266 29.30 9.58 9.58
CA PRO A 266 29.78 9.72 8.20
C PRO A 266 29.23 10.96 7.50
N LEU A 267 28.07 11.47 7.96
CA LEU A 267 27.47 12.73 7.54
C LEU A 267 27.03 13.54 8.76
N ILE A 268 27.37 14.81 8.77
CA ILE A 268 27.04 15.78 9.83
C ILE A 268 25.87 16.63 9.35
N GLN A 269 24.89 16.87 10.22
CA GLN A 269 23.83 17.82 9.97
C GLN A 269 24.38 19.24 10.09
N VAL A 270 24.20 20.06 9.08
CA VAL A 270 24.53 21.49 9.09
C VAL A 270 23.27 22.32 9.24
N LEU A 271 23.40 23.53 9.79
CA LEU A 271 22.30 24.46 10.07
C LEU A 271 21.16 23.79 10.89
N PRO A 272 21.44 23.15 12.04
CA PRO A 272 20.43 22.37 12.78
C PRO A 272 19.27 23.22 13.31
N ASP A 273 19.47 24.54 13.51
CA ASP A 273 18.43 25.47 13.97
C ASP A 273 17.46 25.91 12.85
N TRP A 274 17.70 25.45 11.64
CA TRP A 274 16.92 25.81 10.47
C TRP A 274 16.23 24.61 9.86
N GLN A 275 14.94 24.74 9.60
CA GLN A 275 14.15 23.77 8.84
C GLN A 275 14.01 24.23 7.40
N VAL A 276 14.24 23.33 6.46
CA VAL A 276 13.94 23.59 5.03
C VAL A 276 12.48 23.28 4.78
N GLN A 277 11.76 24.30 4.26
CA GLN A 277 10.32 24.20 4.04
C GLN A 277 10.01 23.68 2.63
N GLY A 278 9.05 22.76 2.53
CA GLY A 278 8.35 22.43 1.29
C GLY A 278 9.13 21.61 0.26
N PHE A 279 10.29 21.04 0.62
CA PHE A 279 11.12 20.29 -0.33
C PHE A 279 10.73 18.79 -0.40
N PHE A 280 10.68 18.12 0.73
CA PHE A 280 10.14 16.78 0.86
C PHE A 280 8.89 16.83 1.74
N GLY A 281 8.07 15.80 1.71
CA GLY A 281 6.94 15.70 2.61
C GLY A 281 7.37 15.66 4.08
N ASP A 282 6.46 15.93 4.99
CA ASP A 282 6.67 15.86 6.44
C ASP A 282 6.18 14.54 7.05
N ARG A 283 5.55 13.69 6.24
CA ARG A 283 5.01 12.39 6.68
C ARG A 283 5.21 11.31 5.65
N ILE A 284 5.34 10.09 6.15
CA ILE A 284 5.27 8.88 5.35
C ILE A 284 3.89 8.28 5.48
N TYR A 285 3.28 8.01 4.35
CA TYR A 285 1.95 7.42 4.24
C TYR A 285 2.00 6.05 3.57
N ALA A 286 1.12 5.17 4.02
CA ALA A 286 0.65 4.06 3.22
C ALA A 286 -0.62 4.50 2.50
N LEU A 287 -0.64 4.41 1.17
CA LEU A 287 -1.72 4.88 0.30
C LEU A 287 -2.28 3.71 -0.49
N ARG A 288 -3.59 3.63 -0.60
CA ARG A 288 -4.25 2.67 -1.50
C ARG A 288 -5.39 3.35 -2.26
N PRO A 289 -5.72 2.87 -3.48
CA PRO A 289 -6.95 3.30 -4.15
C PRO A 289 -8.16 3.02 -3.25
N TRP A 290 -9.14 3.93 -3.26
CA TRP A 290 -10.36 3.69 -2.51
C TRP A 290 -11.12 2.49 -3.08
N SER A 291 -11.56 1.59 -2.22
CA SER A 291 -12.54 0.54 -2.54
C SER A 291 -13.37 0.22 -1.31
N ALA A 292 -14.59 -0.24 -1.50
CA ALA A 292 -15.53 -0.54 -0.41
C ALA A 292 -15.02 -1.65 0.53
N GLN A 293 -14.19 -2.57 0.02
CA GLN A 293 -13.62 -3.66 0.79
C GLN A 293 -12.09 -3.60 0.75
N VAL A 294 -11.46 -3.83 1.89
CA VAL A 294 -10.01 -3.93 2.03
C VAL A 294 -9.65 -5.40 2.19
N PRO A 295 -8.82 -5.97 1.31
CA PRO A 295 -8.31 -7.33 1.51
C PRO A 295 -7.62 -7.45 2.87
N LYS A 296 -7.88 -8.54 3.60
CA LYS A 296 -7.32 -8.74 4.95
C LYS A 296 -5.79 -8.71 4.95
N ALA A 297 -5.16 -9.24 3.91
CA ALA A 297 -3.72 -9.21 3.75
C ALA A 297 -3.17 -7.77 3.71
N VAL A 298 -3.82 -6.87 2.96
CA VAL A 298 -3.43 -5.45 2.88
C VAL A 298 -3.60 -4.77 4.24
N GLN A 299 -4.72 -5.03 4.94
CA GLN A 299 -4.95 -4.47 6.28
C GLN A 299 -3.88 -4.94 7.27
N CYS A 300 -3.55 -6.23 7.30
CA CYS A 300 -2.48 -6.76 8.15
C CYS A 300 -1.12 -6.14 7.85
N LEU A 301 -0.80 -5.93 6.56
CA LEU A 301 0.44 -5.27 6.17
C LEU A 301 0.47 -3.80 6.65
N VAL A 302 -0.61 -3.04 6.45
CA VAL A 302 -0.70 -1.65 6.92
C VAL A 302 -0.55 -1.55 8.43
N ASP A 303 -1.21 -2.42 9.19
CA ASP A 303 -1.11 -2.45 10.65
C ASP A 303 0.32 -2.79 11.10
N HIS A 304 0.97 -3.74 10.44
CA HIS A 304 2.38 -4.08 10.70
C HIS A 304 3.32 -2.90 10.38
N LEU A 305 3.14 -2.24 9.25
CA LEU A 305 3.92 -1.07 8.86
C LEU A 305 3.73 0.08 9.86
N ARG A 306 2.52 0.36 10.30
CA ARG A 306 2.24 1.39 11.32
C ARG A 306 2.98 1.11 12.62
N GLN A 307 2.99 -0.13 13.09
CA GLN A 307 3.73 -0.52 14.29
C GLN A 307 5.25 -0.37 14.11
N SER A 308 5.77 -0.83 12.97
CA SER A 308 7.22 -0.80 12.69
C SER A 308 7.76 0.60 12.48
N PHE A 309 6.97 1.51 11.90
CA PHE A 309 7.37 2.89 11.64
C PHE A 309 6.98 3.86 12.78
N ALA A 310 6.20 3.43 13.78
CA ALA A 310 5.77 4.29 14.88
C ALA A 310 6.92 5.01 15.64
N PRO A 311 8.11 4.42 15.82
CA PRO A 311 9.24 5.11 16.44
C PRO A 311 9.82 6.27 15.61
N GLY A 312 9.45 6.35 14.31
CA GLY A 312 10.04 7.30 13.37
C GLY A 312 11.52 7.00 13.08
N PHE A 313 12.20 7.99 12.51
CA PHE A 313 13.62 7.88 12.18
C PHE A 313 14.43 8.61 13.24
N ASN A 314 15.23 7.86 14.00
CA ASN A 314 16.05 8.39 15.10
C ASN A 314 17.03 9.46 14.59
N THR A 315 16.77 10.69 14.98
CA THR A 315 17.69 11.82 14.80
C THR A 315 18.39 12.07 16.14
N SER A 316 19.40 11.26 16.45
CA SER A 316 20.30 11.58 17.58
C SER A 316 20.87 12.98 17.37
N HIS A 317 20.78 13.81 18.41
CA HIS A 317 21.32 15.16 18.41
C HIS A 317 22.81 15.15 18.01
N ASN A 318 23.19 16.08 17.16
CA ASN A 318 24.46 16.12 16.47
C ASN A 318 25.48 16.87 17.34
N THR A 319 25.99 16.22 18.39
CA THR A 319 27.06 16.78 19.26
C THR A 319 28.33 17.19 18.50
N TRP A 320 28.50 16.67 17.27
CA TRP A 320 29.67 16.99 16.42
C TRP A 320 29.62 18.37 15.78
N TYR A 321 28.41 18.90 15.52
CA TYR A 321 28.28 20.25 14.96
C TYR A 321 28.82 21.32 15.91
N GLU A 322 28.54 21.16 17.20
CA GLU A 322 29.02 22.05 18.24
C GLU A 322 30.56 22.05 18.40
N GLN A 323 31.22 20.95 18.03
CA GLN A 323 32.68 20.82 18.07
C GLN A 323 33.40 21.47 16.88
N LEU A 324 32.69 21.70 15.76
CA LEU A 324 33.25 22.26 14.53
C LEU A 324 32.96 23.77 14.37
N THR A 325 32.04 24.33 15.13
CA THR A 325 31.77 25.77 15.17
C THR A 325 32.61 26.40 16.29
N PRO A 326 33.59 27.27 15.96
CA PRO A 326 34.23 28.07 16.99
C PRO A 326 33.21 28.99 17.63
N GLY A 327 33.13 28.99 18.98
CA GLY A 327 32.27 29.85 19.79
C GLY A 327 32.58 31.33 19.62
#